data_e0c5942c493d082751339fa44dd20863
#
_entry.id   e0c5942c493d082751339fa44dd20863
#
_cell.length_a   1.000
_cell.length_b   1.000
_cell.length_c   1.000
_cell.angle_alpha   90.00
_cell.angle_beta   90.00
_cell.angle_gamma   90.00
#
_symmetry.space_group_name_H-M   'P 1'
#
loop_
_entity.id
_entity.type
_entity.pdbx_description
1 polymer ?
#
loop_
_entity_poly.entity_id
_entity_poly.type
_entity_poly.pdbx_seq_one_letter_code
_entity_poly.pdbx_strand_id
1 'polypeptide(L)'
;MRKINRTKLLERKHDRRSAKLFIIATEDEYAPKQYFGMFGSRKVQIKILETLDGKSAPQYVLDRLDKFKETHGLNEEDELWLLLDVDRWDKPTQLMAVCPEARQKGYQLAISNPCFEIWLSLHFTDLNLKDKTCEHFEKRIRKTLGSYNKCNLDIALYKSKVQDALDRARNLDLNPNAYWPSTLGSHVYKLVEIILQSLND
;
A
#
# COMPACT_ATOMS: atom_id res chain seq x y z
N MET A 1 -36.19 39.20 -21.29
CA MET A 1 -34.92 38.46 -21.30
C MET A 1 -34.38 38.33 -19.87
N ARG A 2 -34.46 37.15 -19.29
CA ARG A 2 -33.89 36.88 -17.92
C ARG A 2 -32.36 36.74 -18.04
N LYS A 3 -31.60 37.66 -17.45
CA LYS A 3 -30.11 37.51 -17.31
C LYS A 3 -29.82 36.31 -16.43
N ILE A 4 -29.32 35.24 -17.01
CA ILE A 4 -28.79 34.08 -16.29
C ILE A 4 -27.54 34.53 -15.57
N ASN A 5 -27.58 34.48 -14.23
CA ASN A 5 -26.47 34.90 -13.37
C ASN A 5 -25.36 33.86 -13.49
N ARG A 6 -24.32 34.12 -14.31
CA ARG A 6 -23.19 33.23 -14.59
C ARG A 6 -22.33 32.89 -13.34
N THR A 7 -22.45 33.69 -12.30
CA THR A 7 -21.71 33.48 -11.05
C THR A 7 -22.14 32.22 -10.27
N LYS A 8 -23.42 31.83 -10.35
CA LYS A 8 -23.96 30.61 -9.73
C LYS A 8 -23.54 29.30 -10.43
N LEU A 9 -23.03 29.36 -11.65
CA LEU A 9 -22.56 28.19 -12.41
C LEU A 9 -21.10 27.82 -12.11
N LEU A 10 -20.37 28.71 -11.45
CA LEU A 10 -18.96 28.48 -11.07
C LEU A 10 -18.80 27.99 -9.62
N GLU A 11 -19.82 28.11 -8.79
CA GLU A 11 -19.91 27.42 -7.50
C GLU A 11 -20.41 25.99 -7.75
N ARG A 12 -19.66 25.18 -8.49
CA ARG A 12 -19.74 23.73 -8.31
C ARG A 12 -19.25 23.49 -6.88
N LYS A 13 -20.19 23.26 -5.95
CA LYS A 13 -19.91 22.55 -4.72
C LYS A 13 -19.01 21.38 -5.15
N HIS A 14 -17.79 21.32 -4.64
CA HIS A 14 -17.04 20.08 -4.66
C HIS A 14 -17.99 19.06 -4.06
N ASP A 15 -18.56 18.17 -4.91
CA ASP A 15 -19.26 17.00 -4.44
C ASP A 15 -18.21 16.25 -3.63
N ARG A 16 -18.28 16.40 -2.30
CA ARG A 16 -17.41 15.65 -1.39
C ARG A 16 -17.68 14.20 -1.70
N ARG A 17 -16.68 13.51 -2.22
CA ARG A 17 -16.77 12.07 -2.37
C ARG A 17 -17.21 11.51 -1.03
N SER A 18 -18.24 10.71 -1.02
CA SER A 18 -18.70 10.01 0.19
C SER A 18 -17.75 8.88 0.59
N ALA A 19 -16.84 8.47 -0.31
CA ALA A 19 -15.87 7.40 -0.08
C ALA A 19 -14.50 7.98 0.25
N LYS A 20 -13.86 7.48 1.31
CA LYS A 20 -12.45 7.74 1.62
C LYS A 20 -11.55 7.13 0.55
N LEU A 21 -10.58 7.89 0.06
CA LEU A 21 -9.65 7.44 -0.97
C LEU A 21 -8.29 7.11 -0.35
N PHE A 22 -7.80 5.92 -0.64
CA PHE A 22 -6.43 5.49 -0.36
C PHE A 22 -5.63 5.51 -1.65
N ILE A 23 -4.62 6.37 -1.71
CA ILE A 23 -3.69 6.49 -2.82
C ILE A 23 -2.41 5.77 -2.43
N ILE A 24 -2.08 4.70 -3.11
CA ILE A 24 -0.94 3.84 -2.79
C ILE A 24 0.01 3.84 -3.97
N ALA A 25 1.17 4.50 -3.83
CA ALA A 25 2.25 4.41 -4.80
C ALA A 25 3.14 3.22 -4.47
N THR A 26 3.46 2.41 -5.45
CA THR A 26 4.20 1.15 -5.28
C THR A 26 5.28 0.98 -6.33
N GLU A 27 6.36 0.30 -5.97
CA GLU A 27 7.40 -0.12 -6.91
C GLU A 27 7.03 -1.39 -7.71
N ASP A 28 6.10 -2.20 -7.20
CA ASP A 28 5.58 -3.39 -7.89
C ASP A 28 4.39 -3.01 -8.79
N GLU A 29 4.32 -3.66 -9.95
CA GLU A 29 3.30 -3.38 -10.96
C GLU A 29 2.02 -4.21 -10.75
N TYR A 30 2.11 -5.40 -10.14
CA TYR A 30 1.04 -6.39 -10.23
C TYR A 30 0.41 -6.79 -8.91
N ALA A 31 1.18 -7.34 -7.98
CA ALA A 31 0.64 -7.97 -6.78
C ALA A 31 -0.10 -7.00 -5.86
N PRO A 32 0.40 -5.79 -5.55
CA PRO A 32 -0.30 -4.84 -4.70
C PRO A 32 -1.63 -4.38 -5.29
N LYS A 33 -1.70 -4.17 -6.61
CA LYS A 33 -2.93 -3.75 -7.29
C LYS A 33 -4.06 -4.76 -7.11
N GLN A 34 -3.76 -6.04 -7.29
CA GLN A 34 -4.73 -7.11 -7.10
C GLN A 34 -5.12 -7.25 -5.63
N TYR A 35 -4.12 -7.26 -4.74
CA TYR A 35 -4.34 -7.42 -3.32
C TYR A 35 -5.23 -6.30 -2.74
N PHE A 36 -4.85 -5.04 -2.94
CA PHE A 36 -5.62 -3.92 -2.39
C PHE A 36 -6.96 -3.71 -3.10
N GLY A 37 -7.09 -4.15 -4.35
CA GLY A 37 -8.36 -4.12 -5.08
C GLY A 37 -9.51 -4.84 -4.37
N MET A 38 -9.21 -5.81 -3.50
CA MET A 38 -10.24 -6.56 -2.74
C MET A 38 -10.97 -5.72 -1.68
N PHE A 39 -10.42 -4.58 -1.28
CA PHE A 39 -11.00 -3.70 -0.27
C PHE A 39 -11.91 -2.61 -0.86
N GLY A 40 -11.93 -2.47 -2.19
CA GLY A 40 -12.78 -1.48 -2.85
C GLY A 40 -14.27 -1.65 -2.52
N SER A 41 -14.94 -0.56 -2.15
CA SER A 41 -16.33 -0.54 -1.72
C SER A 41 -16.98 0.83 -2.00
N ARG A 42 -18.23 1.00 -1.57
CA ARG A 42 -18.90 2.32 -1.61
C ARG A 42 -18.30 3.30 -0.59
N LYS A 43 -17.70 2.81 0.50
CA LYS A 43 -17.07 3.63 1.56
C LYS A 43 -15.59 3.89 1.31
N VAL A 44 -14.90 2.94 0.68
CA VAL A 44 -13.44 2.97 0.47
C VAL A 44 -13.12 2.81 -1.01
N GLN A 45 -12.35 3.73 -1.54
CA GLN A 45 -11.78 3.64 -2.89
C GLN A 45 -10.26 3.46 -2.79
N ILE A 46 -9.71 2.54 -3.59
CA ILE A 46 -8.27 2.28 -3.65
C ILE A 46 -7.75 2.73 -5.01
N LYS A 47 -6.77 3.61 -5.01
CA LYS A 47 -6.03 4.03 -6.20
C LYS A 47 -4.58 3.58 -6.09
N ILE A 48 -4.20 2.63 -6.91
CA ILE A 48 -2.78 2.23 -7.04
C ILE A 48 -2.12 3.10 -8.10
N LEU A 49 -0.97 3.66 -7.74
CA LEU A 49 -0.05 4.34 -8.64
C LEU A 49 1.09 3.38 -8.94
N GLU A 50 0.92 2.62 -10.01
CA GLU A 50 1.84 1.57 -10.44
C GLU A 50 3.16 2.18 -10.95
N THR A 51 4.23 1.38 -10.94
CA THR A 51 5.46 1.71 -11.64
C THR A 51 5.22 1.63 -13.14
N LEU A 52 5.57 2.71 -13.83
CA LEU A 52 5.58 2.79 -15.29
C LEU A 52 7.02 2.97 -15.76
N ASP A 53 7.34 2.43 -16.93
CA ASP A 53 8.64 2.62 -17.59
C ASP A 53 9.86 2.19 -16.74
N GLY A 54 9.71 1.21 -15.86
CA GLY A 54 10.78 0.68 -15.01
C GLY A 54 11.28 1.65 -13.91
N LYS A 55 10.61 2.78 -13.68
CA LYS A 55 10.97 3.76 -12.66
C LYS A 55 10.47 3.33 -11.28
N SER A 56 11.12 2.32 -10.71
CA SER A 56 10.75 1.72 -9.42
C SER A 56 11.53 2.26 -8.22
N ALA A 57 12.57 3.09 -8.42
CA ALA A 57 13.35 3.64 -7.31
C ALA A 57 12.46 4.42 -6.32
N PRO A 58 12.74 4.38 -5.00
CA PRO A 58 11.91 4.99 -3.95
C PRO A 58 11.57 6.46 -4.23
N GLN A 59 12.51 7.24 -4.78
CA GLN A 59 12.25 8.62 -5.14
C GLN A 59 11.17 8.74 -6.21
N TYR A 60 11.18 7.90 -7.26
CA TYR A 60 10.15 7.95 -8.29
C TYR A 60 8.77 7.52 -7.76
N VAL A 61 8.75 6.65 -6.73
CA VAL A 61 7.49 6.27 -6.06
C VAL A 61 6.94 7.46 -5.29
N LEU A 62 7.80 8.21 -4.59
CA LEU A 62 7.43 9.44 -3.89
C LEU A 62 6.94 10.52 -4.87
N ASP A 63 7.69 10.76 -5.95
CA ASP A 63 7.36 11.76 -6.98
C ASP A 63 5.98 11.49 -7.62
N ARG A 64 5.58 10.22 -7.73
CA ARG A 64 4.23 9.86 -8.23
C ARG A 64 3.12 10.28 -7.26
N LEU A 65 3.34 10.17 -5.95
CA LEU A 65 2.38 10.69 -4.96
C LEU A 65 2.30 12.21 -5.03
N ASP A 66 3.45 12.89 -5.10
CA ASP A 66 3.51 14.35 -5.24
C ASP A 66 2.71 14.81 -6.46
N LYS A 67 3.01 14.24 -7.62
CA LYS A 67 2.30 14.54 -8.85
C LYS A 67 0.80 14.25 -8.77
N PHE A 68 0.42 13.16 -8.12
CA PHE A 68 -1.00 12.84 -7.93
C PHE A 68 -1.68 13.90 -7.05
N LYS A 69 -1.06 14.25 -5.92
CA LYS A 69 -1.55 15.28 -4.99
C LYS A 69 -1.71 16.65 -5.65
N GLU A 70 -0.76 17.04 -6.50
CA GLU A 70 -0.81 18.31 -7.25
C GLU A 70 -1.93 18.38 -8.29
N THR A 71 -2.25 17.22 -8.91
CA THR A 71 -3.18 17.17 -10.04
C THR A 71 -4.60 16.80 -9.67
N HIS A 72 -4.84 16.30 -8.45
CA HIS A 72 -6.15 15.83 -8.00
C HIS A 72 -6.57 16.52 -6.70
N GLY A 73 -7.85 16.93 -6.65
CA GLY A 73 -8.44 17.41 -5.40
C GLY A 73 -8.61 16.26 -4.40
N LEU A 74 -7.89 16.36 -3.28
CA LEU A 74 -7.98 15.42 -2.17
C LEU A 74 -8.82 15.99 -1.03
N ASN A 75 -9.54 15.13 -0.32
CA ASN A 75 -10.20 15.47 0.92
C ASN A 75 -9.22 15.31 2.09
N GLU A 76 -9.52 15.93 3.23
CA GLU A 76 -8.69 15.82 4.45
C GLU A 76 -8.59 14.38 4.98
N GLU A 77 -9.59 13.55 4.69
CA GLU A 77 -9.66 12.15 5.11
C GLU A 77 -8.93 11.19 4.16
N ASP A 78 -8.57 11.66 2.94
CA ASP A 78 -7.86 10.84 1.95
C ASP A 78 -6.43 10.54 2.42
N GLU A 79 -5.94 9.35 2.16
CA GLU A 79 -4.63 8.91 2.63
C GLU A 79 -3.68 8.58 1.48
N LEU A 80 -2.44 9.03 1.61
CA LEU A 80 -1.37 8.80 0.66
C LEU A 80 -0.32 7.88 1.29
N TRP A 81 -0.03 6.78 0.62
CA TRP A 81 0.84 5.73 1.11
C TRP A 81 1.96 5.38 0.12
N LEU A 82 3.19 5.21 0.65
CA LEU A 82 4.28 4.58 -0.08
C LEU A 82 4.35 3.10 0.30
N LEU A 83 4.29 2.23 -0.68
CA LEU A 83 4.48 0.80 -0.56
C LEU A 83 5.82 0.42 -1.22
N LEU A 84 6.81 0.07 -0.41
CA LEU A 84 8.19 -0.17 -0.83
C LEU A 84 8.74 -1.47 -0.22
N ASP A 85 9.78 -2.00 -0.85
CA ASP A 85 10.50 -3.19 -0.43
C ASP A 85 11.94 -2.83 -0.03
N VAL A 86 12.45 -3.47 1.02
CA VAL A 86 13.83 -3.20 1.51
C VAL A 86 14.88 -3.89 0.65
N ASP A 87 14.58 -5.09 0.11
CA ASP A 87 15.58 -5.96 -0.54
C ASP A 87 16.14 -5.43 -1.86
N ARG A 88 15.34 -4.67 -2.61
CA ARG A 88 15.77 -4.10 -3.89
C ARG A 88 16.83 -3.00 -3.74
N TRP A 89 16.96 -2.51 -2.53
CA TRP A 89 17.80 -1.35 -2.26
C TRP A 89 18.91 -1.78 -1.30
N ASP A 90 19.94 -2.45 -1.84
CA ASP A 90 21.16 -2.89 -1.12
C ASP A 90 21.79 -1.79 -0.25
N LYS A 91 21.25 -0.58 -0.33
CA LYS A 91 21.68 0.55 0.46
C LYS A 91 20.46 1.16 1.16
N PRO A 92 20.40 1.05 2.50
CA PRO A 92 19.43 1.81 3.32
C PRO A 92 19.37 3.30 2.98
N THR A 93 20.40 3.83 2.30
CA THR A 93 20.55 5.24 1.93
C THR A 93 19.37 5.80 1.13
N GLN A 94 18.82 5.08 0.17
CA GLN A 94 17.69 5.60 -0.63
C GLN A 94 16.40 5.66 0.19
N LEU A 95 16.09 4.61 0.94
CA LEU A 95 14.93 4.60 1.85
C LEU A 95 15.12 5.62 2.98
N MET A 96 16.34 5.75 3.53
CA MET A 96 16.67 6.75 4.56
C MET A 96 16.52 8.19 4.06
N ALA A 97 16.63 8.44 2.78
CA ALA A 97 16.36 9.77 2.21
C ALA A 97 14.84 9.98 2.02
N VAL A 98 14.16 9.00 1.41
CA VAL A 98 12.76 9.13 0.99
C VAL A 98 11.77 9.04 2.16
N CYS A 99 12.00 8.18 3.15
CA CYS A 99 11.04 7.97 4.23
C CYS A 99 10.83 9.21 5.12
N PRO A 100 11.86 9.94 5.55
CA PRO A 100 11.69 11.19 6.29
C PRO A 100 10.95 12.25 5.45
N GLU A 101 11.30 12.39 4.17
CA GLU A 101 10.64 13.32 3.24
C GLU A 101 9.16 12.98 3.08
N ALA A 102 8.82 11.71 2.89
CA ALA A 102 7.44 11.25 2.80
C ALA A 102 6.64 11.61 4.05
N ARG A 103 7.18 11.32 5.25
CA ARG A 103 6.53 11.68 6.51
C ARG A 103 6.36 13.19 6.68
N GLN A 104 7.35 13.98 6.28
CA GLN A 104 7.26 15.45 6.32
C GLN A 104 6.13 15.98 5.43
N LYS A 105 5.87 15.32 4.30
CA LYS A 105 4.77 15.63 3.38
C LYS A 105 3.40 15.10 3.87
N GLY A 106 3.36 14.38 4.99
CA GLY A 106 2.16 13.75 5.55
C GLY A 106 1.81 12.40 4.92
N TYR A 107 2.74 11.78 4.17
CA TYR A 107 2.52 10.47 3.57
C TYR A 107 2.85 9.35 4.55
N GLN A 108 2.10 8.27 4.47
CA GLN A 108 2.28 7.09 5.31
C GLN A 108 3.18 6.05 4.61
N LEU A 109 3.75 5.14 5.40
CA LEU A 109 4.70 4.16 4.92
C LEU A 109 4.20 2.74 5.19
N ALA A 110 4.15 1.91 4.17
CA ALA A 110 3.84 0.49 4.21
C ALA A 110 5.00 -0.31 3.62
N ILE A 111 6.10 -0.42 4.36
CA ILE A 111 7.35 -1.00 3.85
C ILE A 111 7.50 -2.44 4.36
N SER A 112 7.94 -3.33 3.47
CA SER A 112 8.20 -4.74 3.75
C SER A 112 9.70 -5.04 3.76
N ASN A 113 10.14 -5.89 4.68
CA ASN A 113 11.49 -6.41 4.76
C ASN A 113 11.45 -7.96 4.71
N PRO A 114 11.89 -8.60 3.62
CA PRO A 114 12.53 -8.00 2.45
C PRO A 114 11.57 -7.39 1.42
N CYS A 115 10.40 -7.97 1.17
CA CYS A 115 9.51 -7.58 0.08
C CYS A 115 8.03 -7.89 0.38
N PHE A 116 7.14 -7.44 -0.50
CA PHE A 116 5.70 -7.57 -0.34
C PHE A 116 5.22 -9.03 -0.21
N GLU A 117 5.94 -10.01 -0.76
CA GLU A 117 5.63 -11.42 -0.63
C GLU A 117 5.67 -11.92 0.82
N ILE A 118 6.43 -11.27 1.71
CA ILE A 118 6.37 -11.61 3.15
C ILE A 118 4.97 -11.34 3.69
N TRP A 119 4.35 -10.19 3.34
CA TRP A 119 2.98 -9.87 3.71
C TRP A 119 1.99 -10.91 3.17
N LEU A 120 2.11 -11.28 1.90
CA LEU A 120 1.26 -12.31 1.29
C LEU A 120 1.42 -13.66 1.98
N SER A 121 2.64 -14.04 2.35
CA SER A 121 2.93 -15.29 3.08
C SER A 121 2.28 -15.33 4.45
N LEU A 122 2.25 -14.20 5.17
CA LEU A 122 1.67 -14.09 6.51
C LEU A 122 0.18 -14.42 6.58
N HIS A 123 -0.54 -14.41 5.46
CA HIS A 123 -1.93 -14.85 5.42
C HIS A 123 -2.07 -16.35 5.77
N PHE A 124 -1.07 -17.15 5.47
CA PHE A 124 -1.18 -18.61 5.50
C PHE A 124 -0.26 -19.29 6.51
N THR A 125 0.89 -18.70 6.79
CA THR A 125 1.92 -19.35 7.62
C THR A 125 2.66 -18.35 8.49
N ASP A 126 3.13 -18.81 9.64
CA ASP A 126 4.11 -18.08 10.42
C ASP A 126 5.45 -18.01 9.69
N LEU A 127 6.27 -17.01 10.06
CA LEU A 127 7.60 -16.89 9.47
C LEU A 127 8.51 -18.03 9.87
N ASN A 128 9.28 -18.49 8.90
CA ASN A 128 10.48 -19.27 9.18
C ASN A 128 11.68 -18.33 9.11
N LEU A 129 12.39 -18.20 10.20
CA LEU A 129 13.57 -17.33 10.30
C LEU A 129 14.73 -17.71 9.35
N LYS A 130 14.65 -18.88 8.70
CA LYS A 130 15.57 -19.29 7.64
C LYS A 130 15.24 -18.66 6.27
N ASP A 131 14.02 -18.19 6.07
CA ASP A 131 13.62 -17.54 4.84
C ASP A 131 14.07 -16.08 4.88
N LYS A 132 15.01 -15.70 4.03
CA LYS A 132 15.65 -14.37 4.07
C LYS A 132 15.44 -13.56 2.78
N THR A 133 14.91 -14.16 1.72
CA THR A 133 14.79 -13.54 0.40
C THR A 133 13.38 -13.63 -0.12
N CYS A 134 13.02 -12.77 -1.06
CA CYS A 134 11.72 -12.78 -1.72
C CYS A 134 11.41 -14.12 -2.36
N GLU A 135 12.42 -14.75 -2.98
CA GLU A 135 12.26 -16.08 -3.58
C GLU A 135 11.84 -17.16 -2.56
N HIS A 136 12.32 -17.07 -1.30
CA HIS A 136 11.88 -17.97 -0.24
C HIS A 136 10.39 -17.79 0.05
N PHE A 137 9.90 -16.54 0.12
CA PHE A 137 8.48 -16.26 0.38
C PHE A 137 7.61 -16.67 -0.80
N GLU A 138 8.03 -16.44 -2.04
CA GLU A 138 7.33 -16.95 -3.22
C GLU A 138 7.23 -18.48 -3.22
N LYS A 139 8.33 -19.17 -2.94
CA LYS A 139 8.35 -20.64 -2.83
C LYS A 139 7.42 -21.13 -1.72
N ARG A 140 7.38 -20.42 -0.59
CA ARG A 140 6.48 -20.74 0.53
C ARG A 140 5.03 -20.59 0.13
N ILE A 141 4.64 -19.47 -0.47
CA ILE A 141 3.28 -19.26 -0.96
C ILE A 141 2.91 -20.36 -1.96
N ARG A 142 3.79 -20.63 -2.93
CA ARG A 142 3.57 -21.69 -3.92
C ARG A 142 3.41 -23.06 -3.29
N LYS A 143 4.20 -23.39 -2.27
CA LYS A 143 4.07 -24.65 -1.53
C LYS A 143 2.74 -24.76 -0.79
N THR A 144 2.28 -23.67 -0.21
CA THR A 144 1.05 -23.65 0.61
C THR A 144 -0.22 -23.64 -0.24
N LEU A 145 -0.22 -22.89 -1.34
CA LEU A 145 -1.39 -22.72 -2.21
C LEU A 145 -1.37 -23.64 -3.45
N GLY A 146 -0.31 -24.42 -3.66
CA GLY A 146 -0.10 -25.22 -4.87
C GLY A 146 0.42 -24.41 -6.06
N SER A 147 0.19 -23.09 -6.10
CA SER A 147 0.68 -22.17 -7.14
C SER A 147 0.89 -20.77 -6.56
N TYR A 148 1.71 -19.97 -7.22
CA TYR A 148 1.84 -18.53 -6.97
C TYR A 148 2.17 -17.83 -8.29
N ASN A 149 1.32 -16.88 -8.66
CA ASN A 149 1.55 -15.99 -9.78
C ASN A 149 1.21 -14.56 -9.33
N LYS A 150 2.21 -13.71 -9.19
CA LYS A 150 2.03 -12.32 -8.76
C LYS A 150 1.15 -11.48 -9.71
N CYS A 151 1.03 -11.91 -10.97
CA CYS A 151 0.15 -11.26 -11.95
C CYS A 151 -1.30 -11.75 -11.87
N ASN A 152 -1.58 -12.83 -11.11
CA ASN A 152 -2.92 -13.39 -10.96
C ASN A 152 -3.06 -14.08 -9.59
N LEU A 153 -3.30 -13.27 -8.55
CA LEU A 153 -3.53 -13.75 -7.19
C LEU A 153 -4.93 -14.32 -7.04
N ASP A 154 -5.06 -15.45 -6.34
CA ASP A 154 -6.36 -15.92 -5.89
C ASP A 154 -6.85 -15.09 -4.68
N ILE A 155 -7.45 -13.96 -4.98
CA ILE A 155 -7.86 -12.95 -4.00
C ILE A 155 -8.84 -13.50 -2.95
N ALA A 156 -9.65 -14.48 -3.29
CA ALA A 156 -10.62 -15.06 -2.35
C ALA A 156 -9.91 -15.75 -1.17
N LEU A 157 -8.80 -16.43 -1.44
CA LEU A 157 -7.97 -17.06 -0.41
C LEU A 157 -7.37 -16.02 0.54
N TYR A 158 -6.80 -14.95 0.00
CA TYR A 158 -6.20 -13.86 0.80
C TYR A 158 -7.25 -13.16 1.66
N LYS A 159 -8.39 -12.83 1.07
CA LYS A 159 -9.48 -12.12 1.76
C LYS A 159 -9.95 -12.83 3.02
N SER A 160 -10.05 -14.16 2.99
CA SER A 160 -10.49 -14.96 4.14
C SER A 160 -9.46 -15.02 5.27
N LYS A 161 -8.20 -14.61 5.03
CA LYS A 161 -7.05 -14.73 5.93
C LYS A 161 -6.40 -13.40 6.31
N VAL A 162 -7.07 -12.28 6.03
CA VAL A 162 -6.53 -10.94 6.34
C VAL A 162 -6.25 -10.79 7.84
N GLN A 163 -7.14 -11.26 8.72
CA GLN A 163 -6.95 -11.15 10.16
C GLN A 163 -5.73 -11.96 10.63
N ASP A 164 -5.55 -13.16 10.11
CA ASP A 164 -4.36 -13.99 10.40
C ASP A 164 -3.06 -13.26 10.04
N ALA A 165 -3.06 -12.58 8.87
CA ALA A 165 -1.90 -11.80 8.42
C ALA A 165 -1.63 -10.58 9.32
N LEU A 166 -2.67 -9.86 9.73
CA LEU A 166 -2.55 -8.72 10.64
C LEU A 166 -1.93 -9.14 11.97
N ASP A 167 -2.44 -10.20 12.58
CA ASP A 167 -1.98 -10.67 13.88
C ASP A 167 -0.52 -11.15 13.82
N ARG A 168 -0.15 -11.89 12.76
CA ARG A 168 1.24 -12.32 12.57
C ARG A 168 2.18 -11.14 12.31
N ALA A 169 1.79 -10.18 11.48
CA ALA A 169 2.62 -9.02 11.17
C ALA A 169 2.87 -8.14 12.40
N ARG A 170 1.83 -7.89 13.22
CA ARG A 170 1.96 -7.15 14.49
C ARG A 170 2.92 -7.85 15.46
N ASN A 171 2.81 -9.16 15.60
CA ASN A 171 3.66 -9.94 16.49
C ASN A 171 5.14 -9.92 16.06
N LEU A 172 5.42 -9.68 14.79
CA LEU A 172 6.77 -9.56 14.25
C LEU A 172 7.35 -8.15 14.33
N ASP A 173 6.51 -7.14 14.51
CA ASP A 173 6.93 -5.74 14.50
C ASP A 173 7.47 -5.32 15.87
N LEU A 174 8.79 -5.38 16.01
CA LEU A 174 9.50 -4.99 17.24
C LEU A 174 9.54 -3.49 17.47
N ASN A 175 9.36 -2.68 16.44
CA ASN A 175 9.37 -1.21 16.52
C ASN A 175 8.38 -0.59 15.52
N PRO A 176 7.11 -0.47 15.89
CA PRO A 176 6.08 0.11 15.03
C PRO A 176 6.35 1.55 14.57
N ASN A 177 7.18 2.29 15.30
CA ASN A 177 7.50 3.69 14.97
C ASN A 177 8.67 3.83 13.99
N ALA A 178 9.39 2.74 13.70
CA ALA A 178 10.43 2.74 12.66
C ALA A 178 9.82 3.01 11.27
N TYR A 179 10.66 3.41 10.32
CA TYR A 179 10.22 3.57 8.94
C TYR A 179 9.86 2.21 8.30
N TRP A 180 10.61 1.17 8.64
CA TRP A 180 10.40 -0.21 8.18
C TRP A 180 10.83 -1.21 9.27
N PRO A 181 10.40 -2.48 9.19
CA PRO A 181 10.84 -3.53 10.11
C PRO A 181 12.37 -3.73 10.02
N SER A 182 13.07 -3.70 11.15
CA SER A 182 14.51 -3.94 11.22
C SER A 182 14.90 -5.39 10.93
N THR A 183 13.95 -6.31 11.09
CA THR A 183 14.04 -7.74 10.79
C THR A 183 12.99 -8.12 9.77
N LEU A 184 12.84 -9.42 9.47
CA LEU A 184 11.77 -9.91 8.62
C LEU A 184 10.41 -9.45 9.14
N GLY A 185 9.65 -8.78 8.30
CA GLY A 185 8.34 -8.24 8.68
C GLY A 185 7.76 -7.31 7.62
N SER A 186 6.57 -6.79 7.86
CA SER A 186 5.91 -5.89 6.93
C SER A 186 5.03 -4.87 7.66
N HIS A 187 5.20 -3.60 7.37
CA HIS A 187 4.32 -2.53 7.83
C HIS A 187 3.04 -2.37 6.98
N VAL A 188 2.81 -3.24 6.01
CA VAL A 188 1.57 -3.28 5.22
C VAL A 188 0.35 -3.48 6.13
N TYR A 189 0.51 -4.14 7.27
CA TYR A 189 -0.57 -4.32 8.24
C TYR A 189 -1.19 -2.99 8.68
N LYS A 190 -0.39 -1.92 8.84
CA LYS A 190 -0.88 -0.59 9.25
C LYS A 190 -1.85 0.00 8.23
N LEU A 191 -1.50 -0.10 6.95
CA LEU A 191 -2.37 0.33 5.87
C LEU A 191 -3.68 -0.48 5.84
N VAL A 192 -3.57 -1.80 5.97
CA VAL A 192 -4.75 -2.69 5.93
C VAL A 192 -5.66 -2.44 7.13
N GLU A 193 -5.13 -2.19 8.32
CA GLU A 193 -5.91 -1.83 9.51
C GLU A 193 -6.75 -0.58 9.30
N ILE A 194 -6.14 0.49 8.77
CA ILE A 194 -6.84 1.76 8.52
C ILE A 194 -7.91 1.58 7.43
N ILE A 195 -7.62 0.77 6.39
CA ILE A 195 -8.62 0.43 5.37
C ILE A 195 -9.81 -0.30 6.02
N LEU A 196 -9.55 -1.30 6.86
CA LEU A 196 -10.62 -2.08 7.51
C LEU A 196 -11.44 -1.22 8.50
N GLN A 197 -10.80 -0.33 9.24
CA GLN A 197 -11.49 0.66 10.08
C GLN A 197 -12.44 1.52 9.23
N SER A 198 -11.95 2.07 8.13
CA SER A 198 -12.75 2.91 7.22
C SER A 198 -13.89 2.15 6.50
N LEU A 199 -13.82 0.83 6.43
CA LEU A 199 -14.92 0.00 5.92
C LEU A 199 -16.05 -0.19 6.94
N ASN A 200 -15.72 -0.11 8.23
CA ASN A 200 -16.66 -0.32 9.34
C ASN A 200 -17.34 0.98 9.80
N ASP A 201 -16.69 2.14 9.60
CA ASP A 201 -17.24 3.47 9.84
C ASP A 201 -18.37 3.80 8.84
#